data_0530812e64205714d15b6672bea49b09
#
_entry.id   0530812e64205714d15b6672bea49b09
#
_cell.length_a   1.000
_cell.length_b   1.000
_cell.length_c   1.000
_cell.angle_alpha   90.00
_cell.angle_beta   90.00
_cell.angle_gamma   90.00
#
_symmetry.space_group_name_H-M   'P 1'
#
loop_
_entity.id
_entity.type
_entity.pdbx_description
1 polymer ?
#
loop_
_entity_poly.entity_id
_entity_poly.type
_entity_poly.pdbx_seq_one_letter_code
_entity_poly.pdbx_strand_id
1 'polypeptide(L)'
;MKTFDLKSDLTEIQNFYRQIIEEILLSSPEALELLKNLFVINTDIETNIDRKSVNSSYKLSNLEKAFNELLDTRIIKEKEGKEEIYEFSFPQIQNILEILADETCHERALQYYETKRKKFRADILDDIEVLFHKAKLNPTEELVNEFLTIANNIEQFEFRHKRMIDVGEILFILEDKYKAPILIVLGNILSVLGNSETAERIYLNALDIYQNLAKKYYRIYLPYIAATQKNLGTLYIDLKRFEEAEQIYSDALSSYKELKRQYYDAHSPDFHSKEYIGLDKSYIDDLKAYNELLKRHFDIYLPEEPSITSEFGNVGIDLDLIEDIQNGSIDSIDSYKKLAKISYDMYLIDIAKTQSNLGLVYSELMKFEDAERMHLKALKIKKKIAEHYPNQVLPELVLTLLDLGDLYATLNKFEDAEPMFNEALKISKQLAEENPDVYLYNVAIIQNSLGTIYSRLQRFEQAEQKYLDALKIFKIFAKEDPKTYSYNVADVQNNLGNIFLNLRNLEKAEYYLNKAIKKDPTNSEIMYNIACLESLKNNQVKALELLTKAFEIDKNYIEKASVDKRFDNIKDLKEFKELIGE
;
A
#
# COMPACT_ATOMS: atom_id res chain seq x y z
N MET A 1 14.32 -30.49 -25.19
CA MET A 1 13.58 -30.06 -24.01
C MET A 1 12.11 -29.90 -24.44
N LYS A 2 11.22 -30.82 -24.05
CA LYS A 2 9.79 -30.71 -24.28
C LYS A 2 9.29 -29.61 -23.36
N THR A 3 8.73 -28.56 -23.91
CA THR A 3 7.94 -27.55 -23.18
C THR A 3 6.76 -28.28 -22.56
N PHE A 4 6.76 -28.40 -21.24
CA PHE A 4 5.59 -28.86 -20.48
C PHE A 4 4.45 -27.87 -20.72
N ASP A 5 3.36 -28.33 -21.30
CA ASP A 5 2.13 -27.58 -21.44
C ASP A 5 1.34 -27.73 -20.12
N LEU A 6 1.57 -26.80 -19.20
CA LEU A 6 0.97 -26.78 -17.86
C LEU A 6 -0.59 -26.87 -17.88
N LYS A 7 -1.25 -26.45 -18.98
CA LYS A 7 -2.71 -26.54 -19.09
C LYS A 7 -3.21 -27.95 -19.39
N SER A 8 -2.50 -28.72 -20.23
CA SER A 8 -2.89 -30.12 -20.55
C SER A 8 -2.65 -31.04 -19.35
N ASP A 9 -1.55 -30.87 -18.63
CA ASP A 9 -1.18 -31.67 -17.47
C ASP A 9 -2.14 -31.41 -16.29
N LEU A 10 -2.57 -30.15 -16.07
CA LEU A 10 -3.58 -29.81 -15.05
C LEU A 10 -4.95 -30.45 -15.37
N THR A 11 -5.34 -30.50 -16.63
CA THR A 11 -6.62 -31.10 -17.06
C THR A 11 -6.61 -32.63 -16.87
N GLU A 12 -5.50 -33.30 -17.15
CA GLU A 12 -5.35 -34.75 -16.92
C GLU A 12 -5.34 -35.09 -15.42
N ILE A 13 -4.65 -34.30 -14.59
CA ILE A 13 -4.64 -34.44 -13.15
C ILE A 13 -6.03 -34.17 -12.56
N GLN A 14 -6.74 -33.15 -13.02
CA GLN A 14 -8.10 -32.86 -12.62
C GLN A 14 -9.07 -33.99 -12.99
N ASN A 15 -8.97 -34.54 -14.19
CA ASN A 15 -9.80 -35.67 -14.62
C ASN A 15 -9.50 -36.95 -13.82
N PHE A 16 -8.23 -37.21 -13.48
CA PHE A 16 -7.85 -38.35 -12.66
C PHE A 16 -8.43 -38.24 -11.24
N TYR A 17 -8.31 -37.09 -10.59
CA TYR A 17 -8.90 -36.89 -9.26
C TYR A 17 -10.42 -36.88 -9.29
N ARG A 18 -11.04 -36.34 -10.34
CA ARG A 18 -12.49 -36.41 -10.54
C ARG A 18 -12.96 -37.85 -10.62
N GLN A 19 -12.27 -38.69 -11.36
CA GLN A 19 -12.59 -40.10 -11.52
C GLN A 19 -12.45 -40.86 -10.19
N ILE A 20 -11.41 -40.59 -9.40
CA ILE A 20 -11.20 -41.17 -8.06
C ILE A 20 -12.34 -40.71 -7.11
N ILE A 21 -12.70 -39.44 -7.11
CA ILE A 21 -13.77 -38.93 -6.24
C ILE A 21 -15.12 -39.52 -6.66
N GLU A 22 -15.41 -39.62 -7.95
CA GLU A 22 -16.63 -40.25 -8.46
C GLU A 22 -16.66 -41.75 -8.13
N GLU A 23 -15.55 -42.50 -8.25
CA GLU A 23 -15.49 -43.90 -7.88
C GLU A 23 -15.61 -44.17 -6.36
N ILE A 24 -14.96 -43.35 -5.53
CA ILE A 24 -15.01 -43.44 -4.07
C ILE A 24 -16.40 -43.04 -3.54
N LEU A 25 -17.09 -42.11 -4.16
CA LEU A 25 -18.31 -41.50 -3.69
C LEU A 25 -19.57 -42.05 -4.35
N LEU A 26 -19.47 -42.91 -5.37
CA LEU A 26 -20.56 -43.71 -5.91
C LEU A 26 -21.16 -44.65 -4.85
N SER A 27 -20.44 -44.95 -3.77
CA SER A 27 -20.90 -45.77 -2.66
C SER A 27 -21.61 -45.02 -1.55
N SER A 28 -21.43 -43.68 -1.46
CA SER A 28 -22.09 -42.86 -0.41
C SER A 28 -22.43 -41.46 -0.92
N PRO A 29 -23.68 -41.26 -1.36
CA PRO A 29 -24.16 -39.94 -1.74
C PRO A 29 -24.09 -38.92 -0.60
N GLU A 30 -24.22 -39.34 0.65
CA GLU A 30 -24.12 -38.49 1.84
C GLU A 30 -22.71 -37.98 2.06
N ALA A 31 -21.69 -38.80 1.83
CA ALA A 31 -20.29 -38.40 1.94
C ALA A 31 -19.92 -37.38 0.85
N LEU A 32 -20.42 -37.58 -0.39
CA LEU A 32 -20.25 -36.60 -1.47
C LEU A 32 -20.89 -35.26 -1.15
N GLU A 33 -22.11 -35.30 -0.63
CA GLU A 33 -22.83 -34.08 -0.27
C GLU A 33 -22.20 -33.36 0.91
N LEU A 34 -21.72 -34.11 1.92
CA LEU A 34 -20.91 -33.52 3.00
C LEU A 34 -19.63 -32.89 2.48
N LEU A 35 -18.92 -33.56 1.58
CA LEU A 35 -17.67 -33.08 1.01
C LEU A 35 -17.86 -31.77 0.23
N LYS A 36 -18.88 -31.69 -0.62
CA LYS A 36 -19.27 -30.47 -1.34
C LYS A 36 -19.55 -29.30 -0.38
N ASN A 37 -20.30 -29.56 0.68
CA ASN A 37 -20.66 -28.55 1.65
C ASN A 37 -19.46 -28.12 2.52
N LEU A 38 -18.59 -29.04 2.90
CA LEU A 38 -17.36 -28.74 3.62
C LEU A 38 -16.42 -27.88 2.79
N PHE A 39 -16.33 -28.12 1.49
CA PHE A 39 -15.53 -27.31 0.60
C PHE A 39 -16.04 -25.88 0.54
N VAL A 40 -17.33 -25.66 0.39
CA VAL A 40 -17.94 -24.34 0.29
C VAL A 40 -17.77 -23.52 1.59
N ILE A 41 -17.75 -24.19 2.76
CA ILE A 41 -17.53 -23.54 4.06
C ILE A 41 -16.05 -23.26 4.33
N ASN A 42 -15.16 -24.10 3.82
CA ASN A 42 -13.75 -24.16 4.26
C ASN A 42 -12.78 -23.75 3.16
N THR A 43 -13.07 -22.66 2.48
CA THR A 43 -12.22 -22.11 1.41
C THR A 43 -10.99 -21.37 1.91
N ASP A 44 -10.80 -21.28 3.23
CA ASP A 44 -9.62 -20.65 3.80
C ASP A 44 -8.43 -21.62 3.97
N ILE A 45 -7.24 -21.09 3.82
CA ILE A 45 -5.93 -21.75 3.79
C ILE A 45 -5.60 -22.50 5.09
N GLU A 46 -6.27 -22.19 6.19
CA GLU A 46 -6.30 -23.03 7.38
C GLU A 46 -7.49 -23.98 7.31
N THR A 47 -7.31 -25.07 6.62
CA THR A 47 -8.20 -26.21 6.37
C THR A 47 -8.75 -26.89 7.64
N ASN A 48 -9.26 -26.12 8.60
CA ASN A 48 -9.79 -26.65 9.84
C ASN A 48 -11.31 -26.84 9.74
N ILE A 49 -11.75 -28.07 9.61
CA ILE A 49 -13.14 -28.47 9.61
C ILE A 49 -13.57 -28.69 11.07
N ASP A 50 -14.26 -27.75 11.68
CA ASP A 50 -14.84 -27.93 13.01
C ASP A 50 -16.15 -28.75 12.91
N ARG A 51 -16.13 -29.98 13.38
CA ARG A 51 -17.25 -30.90 13.36
C ARG A 51 -18.51 -30.34 14.07
N LYS A 52 -18.34 -29.56 15.15
CA LYS A 52 -19.47 -28.98 15.88
C LYS A 52 -20.18 -27.91 15.06
N SER A 53 -19.43 -27.12 14.34
CA SER A 53 -19.98 -26.07 13.46
C SER A 53 -20.70 -26.70 12.27
N VAL A 54 -20.16 -27.77 11.68
CA VAL A 54 -20.82 -28.52 10.60
C VAL A 54 -22.12 -29.15 11.10
N ASN A 55 -22.11 -29.81 12.24
CA ASN A 55 -23.31 -30.44 12.84
C ASN A 55 -24.46 -29.44 13.10
N SER A 56 -24.14 -28.18 13.39
CA SER A 56 -25.13 -27.14 13.63
C SER A 56 -25.74 -26.55 12.37
N SER A 57 -25.08 -26.69 11.24
CA SER A 57 -25.43 -26.02 9.97
C SER A 57 -26.05 -26.96 8.94
N TYR A 58 -25.76 -28.26 9.02
CA TYR A 58 -26.26 -29.25 8.05
C TYR A 58 -27.15 -30.30 8.67
N LYS A 59 -28.38 -30.46 8.12
CA LYS A 59 -29.30 -31.52 8.48
C LYS A 59 -29.09 -32.74 7.57
N LEU A 60 -27.95 -33.39 7.66
CA LEU A 60 -27.74 -34.67 7.01
C LEU A 60 -28.19 -35.80 7.92
N SER A 61 -29.01 -36.71 7.41
CA SER A 61 -29.59 -37.82 8.18
C SER A 61 -28.54 -38.82 8.71
N ASN A 62 -27.34 -38.84 8.13
CA ASN A 62 -26.25 -39.74 8.46
C ASN A 62 -24.89 -39.00 8.49
N LEU A 63 -24.85 -37.82 9.11
CA LEU A 63 -23.65 -36.98 9.13
C LEU A 63 -22.42 -37.70 9.72
N GLU A 64 -22.62 -38.48 10.78
CA GLU A 64 -21.56 -39.27 11.42
C GLU A 64 -20.99 -40.34 10.49
N LYS A 65 -21.88 -41.04 9.77
CA LYS A 65 -21.47 -42.01 8.76
C LYS A 65 -20.68 -41.36 7.63
N ALA A 66 -21.14 -40.23 7.12
CA ALA A 66 -20.48 -39.47 6.07
C ALA A 66 -19.08 -38.99 6.50
N PHE A 67 -18.90 -38.50 7.73
CA PHE A 67 -17.57 -38.15 8.27
C PHE A 67 -16.64 -39.35 8.36
N ASN A 68 -17.12 -40.49 8.86
CA ASN A 68 -16.32 -41.71 8.97
C ASN A 68 -15.88 -42.23 7.58
N GLU A 69 -16.75 -42.17 6.59
CA GLU A 69 -16.38 -42.55 5.21
C GLU A 69 -15.34 -41.61 4.59
N LEU A 70 -15.41 -40.30 4.87
CA LEU A 70 -14.38 -39.36 4.43
C LEU A 70 -13.02 -39.57 5.14
N LEU A 71 -13.04 -40.00 6.41
CA LEU A 71 -11.83 -40.40 7.14
C LEU A 71 -11.26 -41.70 6.61
N ASP A 72 -12.09 -42.74 6.39
CA ASP A 72 -11.69 -44.04 5.89
C ASP A 72 -11.08 -43.97 4.49
N THR A 73 -11.62 -43.08 3.65
CA THR A 73 -11.06 -42.79 2.31
C THR A 73 -9.84 -41.88 2.34
N ARG A 74 -9.44 -41.37 3.50
CA ARG A 74 -8.35 -40.41 3.70
C ARG A 74 -8.51 -39.10 2.91
N ILE A 75 -9.71 -38.72 2.58
CA ILE A 75 -9.99 -37.40 1.97
C ILE A 75 -9.81 -36.30 2.99
N ILE A 76 -10.27 -36.53 4.24
CA ILE A 76 -9.99 -35.70 5.40
C ILE A 76 -9.15 -36.47 6.41
N LYS A 77 -8.44 -35.78 7.26
CA LYS A 77 -7.69 -36.34 8.40
C LYS A 77 -7.89 -35.45 9.62
N GLU A 78 -7.76 -36.05 10.80
CA GLU A 78 -7.79 -35.31 12.06
C GLU A 78 -6.53 -34.47 12.21
N LYS A 79 -6.66 -33.23 12.64
CA LYS A 79 -5.55 -32.32 12.82
C LYS A 79 -4.81 -32.65 14.13
N GLU A 80 -3.51 -32.90 14.03
CA GLU A 80 -2.67 -33.26 15.19
C GLU A 80 -2.82 -32.28 16.35
N GLY A 81 -3.18 -32.81 17.53
CA GLY A 81 -3.28 -32.06 18.78
C GLY A 81 -4.58 -31.24 18.97
N LYS A 82 -5.58 -31.42 18.11
CA LYS A 82 -6.89 -30.76 18.24
C LYS A 82 -8.02 -31.78 18.04
N GLU A 83 -8.77 -32.09 19.10
CA GLU A 83 -9.92 -32.97 19.02
C GLU A 83 -11.05 -32.34 18.18
N GLU A 84 -11.73 -33.17 17.36
CA GLU A 84 -12.86 -32.78 16.48
C GLU A 84 -12.54 -31.71 15.41
N ILE A 85 -11.25 -31.46 15.12
CA ILE A 85 -10.82 -30.60 14.02
C ILE A 85 -10.15 -31.47 12.95
N TYR A 86 -10.62 -31.32 11.72
CA TYR A 86 -10.18 -32.08 10.56
C TYR A 86 -9.59 -31.15 9.49
N GLU A 87 -8.79 -31.70 8.60
CA GLU A 87 -8.25 -30.98 7.44
C GLU A 87 -8.27 -31.87 6.19
N PHE A 88 -8.32 -31.26 5.01
CA PHE A 88 -8.19 -32.01 3.76
C PHE A 88 -6.79 -32.59 3.61
N SER A 89 -6.71 -33.86 3.24
CA SER A 89 -5.43 -34.55 3.06
C SER A 89 -4.68 -34.10 1.82
N PHE A 90 -5.38 -33.54 0.83
CA PHE A 90 -4.84 -33.13 -0.47
C PHE A 90 -5.37 -31.75 -0.86
N PRO A 91 -4.52 -30.69 -0.92
CA PRO A 91 -4.94 -29.34 -1.31
C PRO A 91 -5.60 -29.27 -2.69
N GLN A 92 -5.22 -30.18 -3.61
CA GLN A 92 -5.78 -30.23 -4.98
C GLN A 92 -7.26 -30.60 -5.03
N ILE A 93 -7.80 -31.24 -3.99
CA ILE A 93 -9.22 -31.57 -3.89
C ILE A 93 -10.08 -30.29 -3.91
N GLN A 94 -9.60 -29.20 -3.34
CA GLN A 94 -10.34 -27.93 -3.31
C GLN A 94 -10.79 -27.46 -4.69
N ASN A 95 -9.89 -27.51 -5.69
CA ASN A 95 -10.21 -27.08 -7.05
C ASN A 95 -11.28 -27.93 -7.75
N ILE A 96 -11.37 -29.22 -7.38
CA ILE A 96 -12.34 -30.15 -7.97
C ILE A 96 -13.71 -29.96 -7.34
N LEU A 97 -13.75 -29.75 -6.04
CA LEU A 97 -14.98 -29.56 -5.30
C LEU A 97 -15.64 -28.21 -5.61
N GLU A 98 -14.86 -27.20 -5.97
CA GLU A 98 -15.39 -25.92 -6.46
C GLU A 98 -16.21 -26.09 -7.74
N ILE A 99 -15.77 -26.99 -8.63
CA ILE A 99 -16.50 -27.35 -9.85
C ILE A 99 -17.78 -28.16 -9.54
N LEU A 100 -17.78 -28.91 -8.44
CA LEU A 100 -18.89 -29.76 -8.03
C LEU A 100 -19.91 -29.05 -7.12
N ALA A 101 -19.56 -27.90 -6.56
CA ALA A 101 -20.48 -27.14 -5.72
C ALA A 101 -21.62 -26.54 -6.57
N ASP A 102 -22.83 -26.84 -6.18
CA ASP A 102 -24.05 -26.36 -6.82
C ASP A 102 -24.69 -25.20 -6.02
N GLU A 103 -25.77 -24.66 -6.55
CA GLU A 103 -26.52 -23.54 -5.95
C GLU A 103 -26.92 -23.83 -4.50
N THR A 104 -27.36 -25.06 -4.21
CA THR A 104 -27.75 -25.47 -2.87
C THR A 104 -26.60 -25.45 -1.87
N CYS A 105 -25.38 -25.73 -2.34
CA CYS A 105 -24.16 -25.63 -1.53
C CYS A 105 -23.88 -24.18 -1.14
N HIS A 106 -24.03 -23.24 -2.08
CA HIS A 106 -23.85 -21.82 -1.81
C HIS A 106 -24.91 -21.25 -0.88
N GLU A 107 -26.18 -21.66 -1.00
CA GLU A 107 -27.24 -21.27 -0.07
C GLU A 107 -26.94 -21.71 1.37
N ARG A 108 -26.50 -22.95 1.54
CA ARG A 108 -26.15 -23.49 2.86
C ARG A 108 -24.94 -22.80 3.48
N ALA A 109 -23.92 -22.54 2.68
CA ALA A 109 -22.75 -21.82 3.15
C ALA A 109 -23.10 -20.39 3.56
N LEU A 110 -23.91 -19.70 2.78
CA LEU A 110 -24.40 -18.37 3.13
C LEU A 110 -25.12 -18.38 4.49
N GLN A 111 -26.02 -19.33 4.69
CA GLN A 111 -26.70 -19.49 5.99
C GLN A 111 -25.74 -19.77 7.15
N TYR A 112 -24.68 -20.55 6.92
CA TYR A 112 -23.63 -20.82 7.91
C TYR A 112 -22.89 -19.54 8.31
N TYR A 113 -22.35 -18.79 7.35
CA TYR A 113 -21.58 -17.58 7.63
C TYR A 113 -22.45 -16.47 8.24
N GLU A 114 -23.68 -16.27 7.78
CA GLU A 114 -24.61 -15.33 8.38
C GLU A 114 -24.97 -15.71 9.83
N THR A 115 -25.08 -17.01 10.12
CA THR A 115 -25.34 -17.49 11.48
C THR A 115 -24.11 -17.29 12.37
N LYS A 116 -22.91 -17.54 11.84
CA LYS A 116 -21.64 -17.33 12.51
C LYS A 116 -21.47 -15.85 12.87
N ARG A 117 -21.70 -14.92 11.94
CA ARG A 117 -21.66 -13.46 12.16
C ARG A 117 -22.62 -12.99 13.27
N LYS A 118 -23.81 -13.57 13.38
CA LYS A 118 -24.79 -13.24 14.43
C LYS A 118 -24.38 -13.73 15.82
N LYS A 119 -23.62 -14.83 15.91
CA LYS A 119 -23.21 -15.46 17.18
C LYS A 119 -21.87 -14.96 17.73
N PHE A 120 -20.96 -14.56 16.83
CA PHE A 120 -19.60 -14.14 17.16
C PHE A 120 -19.38 -12.73 16.64
N ARG A 121 -18.29 -12.08 17.10
CA ARG A 121 -17.88 -10.79 16.54
C ARG A 121 -17.57 -11.01 15.05
N ALA A 122 -18.19 -10.21 14.18
CA ALA A 122 -17.98 -10.31 12.73
C ALA A 122 -16.49 -10.18 12.40
N ASP A 123 -15.97 -11.15 11.65
CA ASP A 123 -14.64 -11.10 11.05
C ASP A 123 -14.83 -10.70 9.57
N ILE A 124 -13.92 -9.87 9.06
CA ILE A 124 -13.92 -9.45 7.65
C ILE A 124 -13.83 -10.66 6.69
N LEU A 125 -13.23 -11.77 7.13
CA LEU A 125 -13.22 -13.02 6.37
C LEU A 125 -14.63 -13.57 6.16
N ASP A 126 -15.44 -13.56 7.21
CA ASP A 126 -16.83 -14.01 7.12
C ASP A 126 -17.64 -13.09 6.20
N ASP A 127 -17.33 -11.79 6.15
CA ASP A 127 -17.97 -10.84 5.23
C ASP A 127 -17.61 -11.13 3.77
N ILE A 128 -16.35 -11.47 3.49
CA ILE A 128 -15.89 -11.84 2.14
C ILE A 128 -16.56 -13.14 1.67
N GLU A 129 -16.65 -14.15 2.53
CA GLU A 129 -17.31 -15.41 2.19
C GLU A 129 -18.83 -15.22 1.97
N VAL A 130 -19.49 -14.41 2.80
CA VAL A 130 -20.90 -14.05 2.60
C VAL A 130 -21.09 -13.39 1.24
N LEU A 131 -20.22 -12.43 0.90
CA LEU A 131 -20.27 -11.73 -0.38
C LEU A 131 -20.03 -12.68 -1.56
N PHE A 132 -19.04 -13.59 -1.45
CA PHE A 132 -18.76 -14.59 -2.47
C PHE A 132 -19.96 -15.50 -2.74
N HIS A 133 -20.58 -16.04 -1.70
CA HIS A 133 -21.73 -16.92 -1.86
C HIS A 133 -22.97 -16.19 -2.39
N LYS A 134 -23.21 -14.95 -1.97
CA LYS A 134 -24.24 -14.09 -2.57
C LYS A 134 -23.98 -13.86 -4.06
N ALA A 135 -22.75 -13.55 -4.46
CA ALA A 135 -22.39 -13.31 -5.85
C ALA A 135 -22.54 -14.57 -6.71
N LYS A 136 -22.18 -15.74 -6.19
CA LYS A 136 -22.40 -17.04 -6.89
C LYS A 136 -23.87 -17.37 -7.11
N LEU A 137 -24.73 -17.03 -6.14
CA LEU A 137 -26.17 -17.28 -6.24
C LEU A 137 -26.88 -16.30 -7.16
N ASN A 138 -26.62 -15.01 -6.99
CA ASN A 138 -27.26 -13.97 -7.80
C ASN A 138 -26.42 -12.69 -7.81
N PRO A 139 -25.55 -12.48 -8.81
CA PRO A 139 -24.75 -11.28 -8.91
C PRO A 139 -25.63 -10.06 -9.22
N THR A 140 -25.68 -9.10 -8.29
CA THR A 140 -26.49 -7.88 -8.39
C THR A 140 -25.62 -6.62 -8.27
N GLU A 141 -26.17 -5.49 -8.68
CA GLU A 141 -25.53 -4.17 -8.54
C GLU A 141 -25.27 -3.81 -7.07
N GLU A 142 -26.12 -4.26 -6.14
CA GLU A 142 -25.98 -4.03 -4.71
C GLU A 142 -24.70 -4.70 -4.16
N LEU A 143 -24.38 -5.90 -4.67
CA LEU A 143 -23.17 -6.61 -4.27
C LEU A 143 -21.88 -5.90 -4.71
N VAL A 144 -21.93 -5.06 -5.73
CA VAL A 144 -20.77 -4.23 -6.10
C VAL A 144 -20.46 -3.24 -4.97
N ASN A 145 -21.46 -2.64 -4.35
CA ASN A 145 -21.26 -1.74 -3.24
C ASN A 145 -20.71 -2.48 -2.00
N GLU A 146 -21.26 -3.68 -1.69
CA GLU A 146 -20.71 -4.54 -0.63
C GLU A 146 -19.24 -4.90 -0.94
N PHE A 147 -18.92 -5.27 -2.18
CA PHE A 147 -17.57 -5.59 -2.64
C PHE A 147 -16.61 -4.41 -2.44
N LEU A 148 -17.00 -3.22 -2.88
CA LEU A 148 -16.19 -2.01 -2.76
C LEU A 148 -15.97 -1.65 -1.29
N THR A 149 -17.00 -1.76 -0.44
CA THR A 149 -16.92 -1.48 1.00
C THR A 149 -15.97 -2.44 1.71
N ILE A 150 -16.05 -3.74 1.41
CA ILE A 150 -15.13 -4.74 1.99
C ILE A 150 -13.71 -4.51 1.51
N ALA A 151 -13.52 -4.24 0.20
CA ALA A 151 -12.21 -4.01 -0.40
C ALA A 151 -11.45 -2.86 0.27
N ASN A 152 -12.15 -1.81 0.71
CA ASN A 152 -11.56 -0.68 1.40
C ASN A 152 -11.08 -0.98 2.82
N ASN A 153 -11.65 -1.99 3.45
CA ASN A 153 -11.32 -2.41 4.80
C ASN A 153 -10.35 -3.60 4.84
N ILE A 154 -9.90 -4.07 3.66
CA ILE A 154 -8.93 -5.18 3.59
C ILE A 154 -7.52 -4.62 3.84
N GLU A 155 -7.14 -4.58 5.10
CA GLU A 155 -5.74 -4.43 5.48
C GLU A 155 -4.91 -5.61 4.92
N GLN A 156 -3.75 -5.30 4.38
CA GLN A 156 -2.65 -6.08 3.81
C GLN A 156 -2.51 -7.58 4.18
N PHE A 157 -3.47 -8.43 3.88
CA PHE A 157 -3.33 -9.88 4.11
C PHE A 157 -3.42 -10.67 2.79
N GLU A 158 -2.29 -11.25 2.37
CA GLU A 158 -2.12 -12.00 1.12
C GLU A 158 -3.20 -13.08 0.87
N PHE A 159 -3.70 -13.72 1.91
CA PHE A 159 -4.66 -14.83 1.79
C PHE A 159 -6.11 -14.42 1.46
N ARG A 160 -6.46 -13.15 1.67
CA ARG A 160 -7.81 -12.61 1.44
C ARG A 160 -7.99 -12.10 0.01
N HIS A 161 -6.90 -11.72 -0.64
CA HIS A 161 -6.91 -11.15 -1.97
C HIS A 161 -7.48 -12.09 -3.03
N LYS A 162 -7.17 -13.39 -2.96
CA LYS A 162 -7.66 -14.38 -3.93
C LYS A 162 -9.19 -14.43 -3.96
N ARG A 163 -9.85 -14.50 -2.81
CA ARG A 163 -11.32 -14.57 -2.74
C ARG A 163 -11.98 -13.29 -3.23
N MET A 164 -11.38 -12.14 -2.98
CA MET A 164 -11.86 -10.87 -3.54
C MET A 164 -11.71 -10.82 -5.07
N ILE A 165 -10.64 -11.40 -5.61
CA ILE A 165 -10.49 -11.54 -7.08
C ILE A 165 -11.62 -12.42 -7.62
N ASP A 166 -11.89 -13.57 -7.01
CA ASP A 166 -12.97 -14.50 -7.43
C ASP A 166 -14.33 -13.78 -7.43
N VAL A 167 -14.64 -12.98 -6.38
CA VAL A 167 -15.88 -12.18 -6.32
C VAL A 167 -15.93 -11.15 -7.45
N GLY A 168 -14.84 -10.42 -7.68
CA GLY A 168 -14.77 -9.43 -8.75
C GLY A 168 -15.03 -10.06 -10.12
N GLU A 169 -14.45 -11.23 -10.41
CA GLU A 169 -14.66 -11.95 -11.67
C GLU A 169 -16.13 -12.39 -11.85
N ILE A 170 -16.80 -12.82 -10.78
CA ILE A 170 -18.23 -13.17 -10.83
C ILE A 170 -19.07 -11.94 -11.19
N LEU A 171 -18.76 -10.79 -10.60
CA LEU A 171 -19.49 -9.54 -10.82
C LEU A 171 -19.25 -8.93 -12.22
N PHE A 172 -18.30 -9.45 -13.01
CA PHE A 172 -18.02 -8.95 -14.39
C PHE A 172 -19.14 -9.19 -15.40
N ILE A 173 -20.18 -9.92 -15.05
CA ILE A 173 -21.37 -10.06 -15.92
C ILE A 173 -22.24 -8.81 -15.92
N LEU A 174 -22.05 -7.89 -14.97
CA LEU A 174 -22.82 -6.67 -14.84
C LEU A 174 -22.43 -5.63 -15.92
N GLU A 175 -23.15 -4.52 -16.00
CA GLU A 175 -22.89 -3.43 -16.94
C GLU A 175 -21.52 -2.75 -16.68
N ASP A 176 -20.96 -2.12 -17.72
CA ASP A 176 -19.62 -1.51 -17.70
C ASP A 176 -19.43 -0.46 -16.60
N LYS A 177 -20.46 0.31 -16.23
CA LYS A 177 -20.43 1.27 -15.12
C LYS A 177 -20.12 0.62 -13.76
N TYR A 178 -20.40 -0.69 -13.60
CA TYR A 178 -20.11 -1.48 -12.41
C TYR A 178 -18.80 -2.26 -12.53
N LYS A 179 -18.38 -2.62 -13.76
CA LYS A 179 -17.11 -3.31 -14.00
C LYS A 179 -15.90 -2.44 -13.69
N ALA A 180 -15.93 -1.18 -14.14
CA ALA A 180 -14.77 -0.32 -14.03
C ALA A 180 -14.30 -0.10 -12.56
N PRO A 181 -15.17 0.19 -11.56
CA PRO A 181 -14.74 0.27 -10.17
C PRO A 181 -14.20 -1.07 -9.63
N ILE A 182 -14.78 -2.21 -10.03
CA ILE A 182 -14.27 -3.53 -9.67
C ILE A 182 -12.84 -3.72 -10.21
N LEU A 183 -12.61 -3.35 -11.47
CA LEU A 183 -11.29 -3.42 -12.09
C LEU A 183 -10.25 -2.57 -11.33
N ILE A 184 -10.61 -1.38 -10.85
CA ILE A 184 -9.70 -0.56 -10.04
C ILE A 184 -9.28 -1.31 -8.76
N VAL A 185 -10.24 -1.88 -8.03
CA VAL A 185 -9.95 -2.67 -6.82
C VAL A 185 -9.04 -3.86 -7.14
N LEU A 186 -9.35 -4.61 -8.20
CA LEU A 186 -8.52 -5.75 -8.61
C LEU A 186 -7.13 -5.31 -9.04
N GLY A 187 -7.00 -4.18 -9.73
CA GLY A 187 -5.71 -3.57 -10.08
C GLY A 187 -4.88 -3.25 -8.83
N ASN A 188 -5.50 -2.62 -7.82
CA ASN A 188 -4.85 -2.31 -6.54
C ASN A 188 -4.37 -3.60 -5.83
N ILE A 189 -5.25 -4.61 -5.71
CA ILE A 189 -4.90 -5.90 -5.10
C ILE A 189 -3.71 -6.56 -5.82
N LEU A 190 -3.76 -6.62 -7.15
CA LEU A 190 -2.71 -7.25 -7.95
C LEU A 190 -1.39 -6.48 -7.92
N SER A 191 -1.44 -5.15 -7.82
CA SER A 191 -0.25 -4.32 -7.62
C SER A 191 0.44 -4.65 -6.30
N VAL A 192 -0.32 -4.71 -5.19
CA VAL A 192 0.18 -5.09 -3.86
C VAL A 192 0.77 -6.51 -3.86
N LEU A 193 0.16 -7.45 -4.59
CA LEU A 193 0.66 -8.82 -4.75
C LEU A 193 1.89 -8.92 -5.67
N GLY A 194 2.39 -7.82 -6.22
CA GLY A 194 3.52 -7.78 -7.13
C GLY A 194 3.22 -8.30 -8.54
N ASN A 195 1.94 -8.53 -8.89
CA ASN A 195 1.54 -8.92 -10.24
C ASN A 195 1.29 -7.68 -11.13
N SER A 196 2.32 -6.90 -11.30
CA SER A 196 2.27 -5.57 -11.90
C SER A 196 1.83 -5.58 -13.37
N GLU A 197 2.21 -6.59 -14.15
CA GLU A 197 1.80 -6.72 -15.57
C GLU A 197 0.27 -6.91 -15.70
N THR A 198 -0.29 -7.74 -14.84
CA THR A 198 -1.75 -7.95 -14.83
C THR A 198 -2.47 -6.71 -14.28
N ALA A 199 -1.93 -6.07 -13.25
CA ALA A 199 -2.47 -4.83 -12.70
C ALA A 199 -2.51 -3.71 -13.75
N GLU A 200 -1.44 -3.52 -14.53
CA GLU A 200 -1.40 -2.55 -15.63
C GLU A 200 -2.53 -2.78 -16.63
N ARG A 201 -2.66 -4.02 -17.12
CA ARG A 201 -3.72 -4.38 -18.08
C ARG A 201 -5.11 -4.12 -17.53
N ILE A 202 -5.34 -4.37 -16.27
CA ILE A 202 -6.62 -4.15 -15.59
C ILE A 202 -6.91 -2.66 -15.45
N TYR A 203 -5.94 -1.84 -15.05
CA TYR A 203 -6.12 -0.39 -14.99
C TYR A 203 -6.38 0.23 -16.36
N LEU A 204 -5.67 -0.22 -17.42
CA LEU A 204 -5.92 0.25 -18.78
C LEU A 204 -7.32 -0.11 -19.26
N ASN A 205 -7.83 -1.30 -18.92
CA ASN A 205 -9.20 -1.70 -19.24
C ASN A 205 -10.22 -0.81 -18.49
N ALA A 206 -10.02 -0.56 -17.19
CA ALA A 206 -10.87 0.35 -16.43
C ALA A 206 -10.88 1.76 -17.05
N LEU A 207 -9.70 2.25 -17.44
CA LEU A 207 -9.54 3.56 -18.06
C LEU A 207 -10.31 3.66 -19.38
N ASP A 208 -10.21 2.64 -20.24
CA ASP A 208 -10.96 2.59 -21.52
C ASP A 208 -12.48 2.61 -21.28
N ILE A 209 -12.97 1.82 -20.32
CA ILE A 209 -14.39 1.82 -19.95
C ILE A 209 -14.82 3.21 -19.49
N TYR A 210 -14.10 3.85 -18.59
CA TYR A 210 -14.44 5.20 -18.10
C TYR A 210 -14.37 6.25 -19.20
N GLN A 211 -13.40 6.17 -20.12
CA GLN A 211 -13.31 7.07 -21.27
C GLN A 211 -14.50 6.90 -22.24
N ASN A 212 -14.96 5.66 -22.44
CA ASN A 212 -16.15 5.39 -23.26
C ASN A 212 -17.42 5.91 -22.59
N LEU A 213 -17.59 5.73 -21.29
CA LEU A 213 -18.71 6.28 -20.53
C LEU A 213 -18.67 7.82 -20.49
N ALA A 214 -17.49 8.42 -20.43
CA ALA A 214 -17.29 9.87 -20.45
C ALA A 214 -17.70 10.53 -21.78
N LYS A 215 -17.73 9.80 -22.90
CA LYS A 215 -18.26 10.33 -24.18
C LYS A 215 -19.70 10.82 -24.06
N LYS A 216 -20.50 10.17 -23.18
CA LYS A 216 -21.89 10.52 -22.92
C LYS A 216 -22.06 11.34 -21.65
N TYR A 217 -21.28 11.07 -20.62
CA TYR A 217 -21.40 11.63 -19.28
C TYR A 217 -20.03 12.12 -18.79
N TYR A 218 -19.44 13.08 -19.52
CA TYR A 218 -18.07 13.54 -19.32
C TYR A 218 -17.78 13.95 -17.87
N ARG A 219 -18.62 14.81 -17.30
CA ARG A 219 -18.41 15.32 -15.93
C ARG A 219 -18.48 14.25 -14.86
N ILE A 220 -19.34 13.23 -15.06
CA ILE A 220 -19.52 12.14 -14.09
C ILE A 220 -18.28 11.25 -14.06
N TYR A 221 -17.68 10.94 -15.22
CA TYR A 221 -16.60 9.95 -15.30
C TYR A 221 -15.19 10.56 -15.33
N LEU A 222 -15.05 11.88 -15.47
CA LEU A 222 -13.75 12.54 -15.45
C LEU A 222 -12.98 12.33 -14.13
N PRO A 223 -13.61 12.36 -12.92
CA PRO A 223 -12.92 12.03 -11.67
C PRO A 223 -12.33 10.62 -11.66
N TYR A 224 -13.08 9.63 -12.18
CA TYR A 224 -12.61 8.24 -12.23
C TYR A 224 -11.46 8.06 -13.22
N ILE A 225 -11.51 8.75 -14.36
CA ILE A 225 -10.41 8.78 -15.31
C ILE A 225 -9.15 9.31 -14.65
N ALA A 226 -9.23 10.47 -13.98
CA ALA A 226 -8.10 11.09 -13.30
C ALA A 226 -7.51 10.18 -12.23
N ALA A 227 -8.36 9.56 -11.47
CA ALA A 227 -7.98 8.65 -10.41
C ALA A 227 -7.34 7.36 -10.93
N THR A 228 -7.90 6.76 -11.99
CA THR A 228 -7.32 5.58 -12.64
C THR A 228 -5.93 5.90 -13.22
N GLN A 229 -5.79 7.07 -13.86
CA GLN A 229 -4.51 7.57 -14.36
C GLN A 229 -3.49 7.74 -13.22
N LYS A 230 -3.91 8.26 -12.05
CA LYS A 230 -3.05 8.40 -10.87
C LYS A 230 -2.55 7.03 -10.38
N ASN A 231 -3.43 6.03 -10.25
CA ASN A 231 -3.04 4.68 -9.83
C ASN A 231 -2.09 4.02 -10.83
N LEU A 232 -2.33 4.18 -12.11
CA LEU A 232 -1.45 3.68 -13.17
C LEU A 232 -0.08 4.37 -13.11
N GLY A 233 -0.04 5.67 -12.82
CA GLY A 233 1.20 6.42 -12.61
C GLY A 233 2.01 5.88 -11.42
N THR A 234 1.35 5.56 -10.30
CA THR A 234 1.99 4.93 -9.14
C THR A 234 2.59 3.57 -9.53
N LEU A 235 1.84 2.72 -10.24
CA LEU A 235 2.34 1.44 -10.74
C LEU A 235 3.58 1.62 -11.64
N TYR A 236 3.62 2.64 -12.48
CA TYR A 236 4.77 2.91 -13.34
C TYR A 236 6.00 3.38 -12.54
N ILE A 237 5.83 4.09 -11.41
CA ILE A 237 6.93 4.40 -10.49
C ILE A 237 7.50 3.10 -9.91
N ASP A 238 6.65 2.20 -9.41
CA ASP A 238 7.07 0.92 -8.83
C ASP A 238 7.84 0.06 -9.85
N LEU A 239 7.43 0.14 -11.12
CA LEU A 239 8.10 -0.53 -12.26
C LEU A 239 9.34 0.23 -12.76
N LYS A 240 9.68 1.39 -12.21
CA LYS A 240 10.76 2.29 -12.66
C LYS A 240 10.60 2.75 -14.12
N ARG A 241 9.36 2.83 -14.61
CA ARG A 241 8.99 3.32 -15.94
C ARG A 241 8.63 4.80 -15.85
N PHE A 242 9.64 5.63 -15.57
CA PHE A 242 9.44 7.03 -15.17
C PHE A 242 8.91 7.94 -16.28
N GLU A 243 9.26 7.71 -17.55
CA GLU A 243 8.73 8.48 -18.68
C GLU A 243 7.22 8.24 -18.87
N GLU A 244 6.78 7.00 -18.69
CA GLU A 244 5.36 6.65 -18.77
C GLU A 244 4.59 7.17 -17.54
N ALA A 245 5.22 7.15 -16.37
CA ALA A 245 4.67 7.77 -15.16
C ALA A 245 4.51 9.30 -15.35
N GLU A 246 5.51 9.99 -15.92
CA GLU A 246 5.43 11.42 -16.24
C GLU A 246 4.21 11.74 -17.12
N GLN A 247 4.02 10.97 -18.19
CA GLN A 247 2.91 11.18 -19.12
C GLN A 247 1.56 10.99 -18.43
N ILE A 248 1.37 9.84 -17.76
CA ILE A 248 0.06 9.51 -17.19
C ILE A 248 -0.30 10.42 -15.99
N TYR A 249 0.68 10.84 -15.18
CA TYR A 249 0.43 11.83 -14.13
C TYR A 249 0.13 13.22 -14.68
N SER A 250 0.75 13.60 -15.81
CA SER A 250 0.43 14.87 -16.49
C SER A 250 -1.01 14.87 -16.99
N ASP A 251 -1.48 13.75 -17.52
CA ASP A 251 -2.86 13.56 -17.96
C ASP A 251 -3.83 13.61 -16.76
N ALA A 252 -3.51 12.91 -15.67
CA ALA A 252 -4.29 12.96 -14.43
C ALA A 252 -4.38 14.38 -13.87
N LEU A 253 -3.25 15.09 -13.82
CA LEU A 253 -3.21 16.47 -13.35
C LEU A 253 -4.04 17.41 -14.22
N SER A 254 -4.07 17.19 -15.54
CA SER A 254 -4.92 17.94 -16.47
C SER A 254 -6.40 17.70 -16.18
N SER A 255 -6.79 16.44 -15.98
CA SER A 255 -8.15 16.02 -15.63
C SER A 255 -8.62 16.65 -14.31
N TYR A 256 -7.79 16.59 -13.26
CA TYR A 256 -8.11 17.21 -11.97
C TYR A 256 -8.19 18.74 -12.03
N LYS A 257 -7.36 19.39 -12.85
CA LYS A 257 -7.45 20.85 -13.04
C LYS A 257 -8.73 21.24 -13.75
N GLU A 258 -9.19 20.46 -14.71
CA GLU A 258 -10.45 20.67 -15.39
C GLU A 258 -11.63 20.53 -14.42
N LEU A 259 -11.63 19.48 -13.58
CA LEU A 259 -12.61 19.31 -12.52
C LEU A 259 -12.63 20.51 -11.57
N LYS A 260 -11.45 20.94 -11.11
CA LYS A 260 -11.32 22.14 -10.26
C LYS A 260 -11.92 23.37 -10.93
N ARG A 261 -11.67 23.58 -12.23
CA ARG A 261 -12.22 24.73 -12.98
C ARG A 261 -13.74 24.70 -13.02
N GLN A 262 -14.33 23.57 -13.31
CA GLN A 262 -15.79 23.40 -13.35
C GLN A 262 -16.46 23.74 -12.01
N TYR A 263 -15.82 23.38 -10.89
CA TYR A 263 -16.32 23.70 -9.55
C TYR A 263 -16.08 25.16 -9.16
N TYR A 264 -14.97 25.78 -9.61
CA TYR A 264 -14.70 27.20 -9.36
C TYR A 264 -15.72 28.09 -10.06
N ASP A 265 -16.06 27.80 -11.31
CA ASP A 265 -17.04 28.52 -12.09
C ASP A 265 -18.43 28.45 -11.43
N ALA A 266 -18.76 27.33 -10.78
CA ALA A 266 -19.98 27.14 -10.00
C ALA A 266 -20.03 27.95 -8.68
N HIS A 267 -18.87 28.44 -8.18
CA HIS A 267 -18.74 29.20 -6.91
C HIS A 267 -18.41 30.68 -7.14
N SER A 268 -18.30 31.13 -8.38
CA SER A 268 -18.04 32.55 -8.68
C SER A 268 -19.11 33.43 -8.03
N PRO A 269 -18.74 34.62 -7.45
CA PRO A 269 -19.70 35.59 -6.95
C PRO A 269 -20.73 36.02 -8.00
N ASP A 270 -20.37 35.94 -9.29
CA ASP A 270 -21.26 36.23 -10.40
C ASP A 270 -22.34 35.15 -10.61
N PHE A 271 -22.19 33.99 -10.00
CA PHE A 271 -23.19 32.92 -9.96
C PHE A 271 -24.45 33.30 -9.17
N HIS A 272 -24.43 34.45 -8.49
CA HIS A 272 -25.57 35.02 -7.75
C HIS A 272 -26.47 35.95 -8.57
N SER A 273 -26.15 36.19 -9.84
CA SER A 273 -27.05 36.96 -10.71
C SER A 273 -28.32 36.14 -10.99
N LYS A 274 -29.48 36.80 -10.93
CA LYS A 274 -30.83 36.21 -11.02
C LYS A 274 -31.08 35.32 -12.27
N GLU A 275 -30.18 35.33 -13.26
CA GLU A 275 -30.25 34.54 -14.48
C GLU A 275 -29.88 33.05 -14.28
N TYR A 276 -29.19 32.69 -13.17
CA TYR A 276 -28.81 31.33 -12.84
C TYR A 276 -29.71 30.62 -11.81
N ILE A 277 -30.88 31.20 -11.46
CA ILE A 277 -31.88 30.59 -10.57
C ILE A 277 -32.55 29.34 -11.21
N GLY A 278 -32.32 29.09 -12.48
CA GLY A 278 -32.52 27.78 -13.07
C GLY A 278 -31.27 26.91 -12.96
N LEU A 279 -30.85 26.56 -11.72
CA LEU A 279 -29.95 25.42 -11.54
C LEU A 279 -30.55 24.28 -12.35
N ASP A 280 -29.94 24.00 -13.50
CA ASP A 280 -30.40 22.96 -14.38
C ASP A 280 -30.48 21.68 -13.54
N LYS A 281 -31.60 21.00 -13.58
CA LYS A 281 -31.84 19.74 -12.88
C LYS A 281 -30.67 18.77 -13.13
N SER A 282 -30.02 18.91 -14.29
CA SER A 282 -28.83 18.17 -14.67
C SER A 282 -27.63 18.44 -13.76
N TYR A 283 -27.42 19.68 -13.30
CA TYR A 283 -26.33 20.02 -12.37
C TYR A 283 -26.56 19.47 -10.97
N ILE A 284 -27.82 19.47 -10.51
CA ILE A 284 -28.21 18.87 -9.23
C ILE A 284 -28.08 17.34 -9.32
N ASP A 285 -28.45 16.73 -10.45
CA ASP A 285 -28.30 15.31 -10.69
C ASP A 285 -26.82 14.93 -10.85
N ASP A 286 -25.98 15.79 -11.44
CA ASP A 286 -24.52 15.65 -11.49
C ASP A 286 -23.89 15.74 -10.08
N LEU A 287 -24.33 16.67 -9.23
CA LEU A 287 -23.89 16.76 -7.83
C LEU A 287 -24.33 15.57 -7.00
N LYS A 288 -25.56 15.07 -7.20
CA LYS A 288 -26.05 13.84 -6.53
C LYS A 288 -25.25 12.63 -6.98
N ALA A 289 -25.05 12.48 -8.28
CA ALA A 289 -24.21 11.40 -8.84
C ALA A 289 -22.77 11.50 -8.31
N TYR A 290 -22.23 12.72 -8.23
CA TYR A 290 -20.91 12.97 -7.68
C TYR A 290 -20.82 12.67 -6.17
N ASN A 291 -21.87 12.91 -5.39
CA ASN A 291 -21.92 12.55 -3.97
C ASN A 291 -22.01 11.05 -3.73
N GLU A 292 -22.80 10.37 -4.53
CA GLU A 292 -22.79 8.91 -4.57
C GLU A 292 -21.40 8.38 -4.89
N LEU A 293 -20.69 9.09 -5.74
CA LEU A 293 -19.33 8.86 -6.17
C LEU A 293 -18.32 9.13 -5.06
N LEU A 294 -18.43 10.24 -4.34
CA LEU A 294 -17.60 10.56 -3.19
C LEU A 294 -17.75 9.53 -2.06
N LYS A 295 -18.99 9.15 -1.73
CA LYS A 295 -19.23 8.06 -0.77
C LYS A 295 -18.49 6.78 -1.18
N ARG A 296 -18.51 6.44 -2.47
CA ARG A 296 -17.80 5.28 -3.02
C ARG A 296 -16.30 5.50 -3.14
N HIS A 297 -15.84 6.74 -3.36
CA HIS A 297 -14.43 7.08 -3.55
C HIS A 297 -13.64 7.19 -2.26
N PHE A 298 -14.23 7.74 -1.20
CA PHE A 298 -13.56 7.78 0.10
C PHE A 298 -13.24 6.37 0.60
N ASP A 299 -14.08 5.42 0.24
CA ASP A 299 -13.88 4.04 0.57
C ASP A 299 -12.82 3.31 -0.32
N ILE A 300 -12.53 3.77 -1.55
CA ILE A 300 -11.64 3.07 -2.51
C ILE A 300 -10.17 3.56 -2.49
N TYR A 301 -9.87 4.74 -1.94
CA TYR A 301 -8.58 5.42 -2.13
C TYR A 301 -7.57 5.30 -0.99
N LEU A 302 -7.76 4.41 -0.03
CA LEU A 302 -6.84 4.25 1.09
C LEU A 302 -6.24 2.85 1.18
N PRO A 303 -5.22 2.51 0.39
CA PRO A 303 -4.36 1.42 0.74
C PRO A 303 -2.91 1.88 0.88
N GLU A 304 -2.58 2.69 1.88
CA GLU A 304 -1.16 2.89 2.18
C GLU A 304 -0.82 2.97 3.68
N GLU A 305 -1.79 2.93 4.62
CA GLU A 305 -1.42 2.71 6.03
C GLU A 305 -2.54 2.04 6.86
N PRO A 306 -2.21 0.97 7.64
CA PRO A 306 -3.19 0.06 8.25
C PRO A 306 -3.93 0.59 9.48
N SER A 307 -3.73 1.84 9.92
CA SER A 307 -4.24 2.30 11.22
C SER A 307 -5.19 3.49 11.17
N ILE A 308 -5.45 4.04 10.01
CA ILE A 308 -6.21 5.31 9.88
C ILE A 308 -7.69 5.10 9.53
N THR A 309 -8.08 3.88 9.13
CA THR A 309 -9.44 3.58 8.64
C THR A 309 -10.54 3.67 9.69
N SER A 310 -10.25 3.56 10.99
CA SER A 310 -11.25 3.72 12.05
C SER A 310 -11.58 5.18 12.39
N GLU A 311 -10.72 6.14 12.01
CA GLU A 311 -10.93 7.58 12.26
C GLU A 311 -11.40 8.36 11.02
N PHE A 312 -11.31 7.78 9.82
CA PHE A 312 -11.84 8.39 8.59
C PHE A 312 -13.38 8.48 8.54
N GLY A 313 -14.10 7.77 9.41
CA GLY A 313 -15.52 8.00 9.66
C GLY A 313 -15.83 9.41 10.18
N ASN A 314 -14.80 10.17 10.57
CA ASN A 314 -14.89 11.56 11.01
C ASN A 314 -14.19 12.55 10.06
N VAL A 315 -14.15 12.29 8.75
CA VAL A 315 -14.05 13.40 7.81
C VAL A 315 -15.23 14.28 8.12
N GLY A 316 -14.99 15.57 8.38
CA GLY A 316 -16.04 16.55 8.66
C GLY A 316 -16.98 16.81 7.47
N ILE A 317 -17.24 15.77 6.69
CA ILE A 317 -18.40 15.61 5.84
C ILE A 317 -19.52 15.34 6.83
N ASP A 318 -20.38 16.32 6.96
CA ASP A 318 -21.63 16.19 7.68
C ASP A 318 -22.43 15.08 6.99
N LEU A 319 -22.25 13.83 7.48
CA LEU A 319 -22.96 12.66 6.94
C LEU A 319 -24.47 12.87 7.07
N ASP A 320 -24.91 13.57 8.12
CA ASP A 320 -26.29 13.98 8.32
C ASP A 320 -26.71 14.91 7.19
N LEU A 321 -25.84 15.81 6.73
CA LEU A 321 -26.11 16.71 5.59
C LEU A 321 -26.29 15.92 4.27
N ILE A 322 -25.50 14.86 4.08
CA ILE A 322 -25.62 14.00 2.89
C ILE A 322 -26.89 13.16 2.95
N GLU A 323 -27.21 12.62 4.12
CA GLU A 323 -28.43 11.85 4.36
C GLU A 323 -29.68 12.72 4.24
N ASP A 324 -29.65 13.94 4.74
CA ASP A 324 -30.71 14.93 4.61
C ASP A 324 -30.93 15.36 3.15
N ILE A 325 -29.89 15.52 2.35
CA ILE A 325 -29.97 15.78 0.90
C ILE A 325 -30.58 14.56 0.18
N GLN A 326 -30.19 13.35 0.56
CA GLN A 326 -30.73 12.11 -0.03
C GLN A 326 -32.19 11.90 0.29
N ASN A 327 -32.60 12.24 1.50
CA ASN A 327 -33.97 12.11 1.95
C ASN A 327 -34.89 13.24 1.46
N GLY A 328 -34.37 14.19 0.65
CA GLY A 328 -35.13 15.32 0.12
C GLY A 328 -35.55 16.34 1.18
N SER A 329 -34.94 16.29 2.37
CA SER A 329 -35.29 17.14 3.51
C SER A 329 -34.62 18.52 3.44
N ILE A 330 -33.65 18.73 2.56
CA ILE A 330 -32.95 20.01 2.39
C ILE A 330 -32.97 20.47 0.93
N ASP A 331 -33.84 21.43 0.65
CA ASP A 331 -33.87 22.19 -0.62
C ASP A 331 -33.03 23.47 -0.53
N SER A 332 -32.03 23.55 0.37
CA SER A 332 -31.33 24.81 0.57
C SER A 332 -30.08 24.92 -0.32
N ILE A 333 -29.95 26.00 -1.03
CA ILE A 333 -28.77 26.43 -1.80
C ILE A 333 -27.48 26.32 -0.96
N ASP A 334 -27.57 26.53 0.36
CA ASP A 334 -26.43 26.55 1.26
C ASP A 334 -25.86 25.14 1.52
N SER A 335 -26.68 24.10 1.51
CA SER A 335 -26.23 22.72 1.63
C SER A 335 -25.49 22.27 0.38
N TYR A 336 -25.99 22.64 -0.80
CA TYR A 336 -25.27 22.37 -2.07
C TYR A 336 -23.95 23.13 -2.14
N LYS A 337 -23.88 24.37 -1.60
CA LYS A 337 -22.61 25.12 -1.54
C LYS A 337 -21.59 24.48 -0.62
N LYS A 338 -22.02 23.98 0.55
CA LYS A 338 -21.12 23.23 1.46
C LYS A 338 -20.55 22.01 0.76
N LEU A 339 -21.40 21.23 0.11
CA LEU A 339 -21.01 20.03 -0.59
C LEU A 339 -20.06 20.28 -1.75
N ALA A 340 -20.35 21.29 -2.56
CA ALA A 340 -19.47 21.70 -3.65
C ALA A 340 -18.11 22.20 -3.13
N LYS A 341 -18.07 22.87 -1.95
CA LYS A 341 -16.82 23.28 -1.31
C LYS A 341 -15.99 22.05 -0.89
N ILE A 342 -16.62 21.07 -0.27
CA ILE A 342 -15.95 19.81 0.12
C ILE A 342 -15.36 19.13 -1.11
N SER A 343 -16.13 19.00 -2.19
CA SER A 343 -15.67 18.42 -3.46
C SER A 343 -14.47 19.19 -4.05
N TYR A 344 -14.52 20.51 -4.02
CA TYR A 344 -13.42 21.35 -4.46
C TYR A 344 -12.14 21.11 -3.65
N ASP A 345 -12.26 21.03 -2.32
CA ASP A 345 -11.13 20.80 -1.43
C ASP A 345 -10.54 19.40 -1.67
N MET A 346 -11.37 18.39 -1.95
CA MET A 346 -10.92 17.04 -2.30
C MET A 346 -10.11 17.00 -3.61
N TYR A 347 -10.58 17.69 -4.66
CA TYR A 347 -9.79 17.80 -5.88
C TYR A 347 -8.48 18.54 -5.68
N LEU A 348 -8.41 19.49 -4.75
CA LEU A 348 -7.15 20.11 -4.38
C LEU A 348 -6.18 19.12 -3.73
N ILE A 349 -6.69 18.20 -2.89
CA ILE A 349 -5.88 17.13 -2.30
C ILE A 349 -5.32 16.23 -3.42
N ASP A 350 -6.16 15.76 -4.33
CA ASP A 350 -5.73 14.90 -5.45
C ASP A 350 -4.74 15.62 -6.38
N ILE A 351 -4.96 16.90 -6.67
CA ILE A 351 -3.99 17.73 -7.41
C ILE A 351 -2.64 17.75 -6.69
N ALA A 352 -2.66 17.98 -5.36
CA ALA A 352 -1.43 18.06 -4.58
C ALA A 352 -0.71 16.70 -4.51
N LYS A 353 -1.43 15.60 -4.32
CA LYS A 353 -0.87 14.24 -4.38
C LYS A 353 -0.25 13.95 -5.75
N THR A 354 -0.99 14.22 -6.83
CA THR A 354 -0.48 14.03 -8.20
C THR A 354 0.75 14.90 -8.48
N GLN A 355 0.78 16.14 -7.96
CA GLN A 355 1.96 17.01 -8.07
C GLN A 355 3.15 16.47 -7.28
N SER A 356 2.97 15.94 -6.06
CA SER A 356 4.05 15.32 -5.30
C SER A 356 4.63 14.12 -6.05
N ASN A 357 3.79 13.21 -6.53
CA ASN A 357 4.23 12.04 -7.29
C ASN A 357 4.94 12.42 -8.59
N LEU A 358 4.45 13.44 -9.30
CA LEU A 358 5.12 13.96 -10.49
C LEU A 358 6.45 14.61 -10.14
N GLY A 359 6.57 15.23 -8.96
CA GLY A 359 7.83 15.74 -8.43
C GLY A 359 8.86 14.63 -8.21
N LEU A 360 8.44 13.50 -7.63
CA LEU A 360 9.30 12.31 -7.48
C LEU A 360 9.75 11.78 -8.84
N VAL A 361 8.85 11.64 -9.81
CA VAL A 361 9.20 11.20 -11.18
C VAL A 361 10.21 12.14 -11.81
N TYR A 362 10.04 13.45 -11.67
CA TYR A 362 11.02 14.42 -12.20
C TYR A 362 12.37 14.31 -11.49
N SER A 363 12.41 14.01 -10.19
CA SER A 363 13.67 13.78 -9.48
C SER A 363 14.40 12.55 -10.02
N GLU A 364 13.70 11.44 -10.27
CA GLU A 364 14.27 10.22 -10.87
C GLU A 364 14.77 10.45 -12.31
N LEU A 365 14.06 11.29 -13.07
CA LEU A 365 14.47 11.71 -14.42
C LEU A 365 15.55 12.82 -14.41
N MET A 366 16.09 13.18 -13.25
CA MET A 366 17.07 14.28 -13.06
C MET A 366 16.57 15.66 -13.55
N LYS A 367 15.26 15.86 -13.69
CA LYS A 367 14.60 17.13 -14.02
C LYS A 367 14.35 17.95 -12.74
N PHE A 368 15.41 18.32 -12.03
CA PHE A 368 15.34 18.84 -10.66
C PHE A 368 14.55 20.15 -10.51
N GLU A 369 14.60 21.05 -11.50
CA GLU A 369 13.82 22.30 -11.48
C GLU A 369 12.30 22.04 -11.57
N ASP A 370 11.91 21.06 -12.39
CA ASP A 370 10.52 20.63 -12.51
C ASP A 370 10.05 19.90 -11.25
N ALA A 371 10.91 19.08 -10.64
CA ALA A 371 10.66 18.41 -9.38
C ALA A 371 10.39 19.42 -8.26
N GLU A 372 11.29 20.38 -8.07
CA GLU A 372 11.14 21.47 -7.09
C GLU A 372 9.83 22.23 -7.29
N ARG A 373 9.53 22.60 -8.54
CA ARG A 373 8.31 23.32 -8.89
C ARG A 373 7.03 22.53 -8.54
N MET A 374 7.04 21.21 -8.74
CA MET A 374 5.88 20.36 -8.44
C MET A 374 5.70 20.19 -6.94
N HIS A 375 6.78 19.87 -6.21
CA HIS A 375 6.72 19.74 -4.75
C HIS A 375 6.30 21.05 -4.07
N LEU A 376 6.81 22.20 -4.51
CA LEU A 376 6.38 23.52 -3.96
C LEU A 376 4.91 23.82 -4.20
N LYS A 377 4.36 23.44 -5.38
CA LYS A 377 2.93 23.58 -5.65
C LYS A 377 2.09 22.69 -4.74
N ALA A 378 2.49 21.43 -4.59
CA ALA A 378 1.84 20.49 -3.69
C ALA A 378 1.87 20.96 -2.24
N LEU A 379 3.06 21.40 -1.77
CA LEU A 379 3.26 21.95 -0.44
C LEU A 379 2.32 23.12 -0.13
N LYS A 380 2.21 24.05 -1.07
CA LYS A 380 1.31 25.21 -0.92
C LYS A 380 -0.15 24.80 -0.76
N ILE A 381 -0.61 23.83 -1.53
CA ILE A 381 -1.99 23.33 -1.46
C ILE A 381 -2.19 22.58 -0.14
N LYS A 382 -1.30 21.64 0.18
CA LYS A 382 -1.41 20.82 1.40
C LYS A 382 -1.41 21.68 2.67
N LYS A 383 -0.55 22.70 2.76
CA LYS A 383 -0.55 23.64 3.90
C LYS A 383 -1.89 24.35 4.06
N LYS A 384 -2.49 24.82 2.96
CA LYS A 384 -3.79 25.50 3.01
C LYS A 384 -4.91 24.56 3.45
N ILE A 385 -4.93 23.34 2.97
CA ILE A 385 -5.98 22.36 3.27
C ILE A 385 -5.83 21.81 4.69
N ALA A 386 -4.60 21.64 5.18
CA ALA A 386 -4.33 21.19 6.55
C ALA A 386 -4.92 22.09 7.64
N GLU A 387 -5.21 23.35 7.33
CA GLU A 387 -5.93 24.28 8.25
C GLU A 387 -7.36 23.80 8.54
N HIS A 388 -7.99 23.05 7.62
CA HIS A 388 -9.37 22.59 7.70
C HIS A 388 -9.48 21.08 7.91
N TYR A 389 -8.52 20.31 7.38
CA TYR A 389 -8.51 18.85 7.37
C TYR A 389 -7.13 18.30 7.84
N PRO A 390 -6.70 18.62 9.09
CA PRO A 390 -5.34 18.28 9.54
C PRO A 390 -5.04 16.78 9.51
N ASN A 391 -5.92 15.95 10.05
CA ASN A 391 -5.68 14.50 10.18
C ASN A 391 -5.47 13.81 8.82
N GLN A 392 -6.09 14.32 7.77
CA GLN A 392 -6.01 13.75 6.42
C GLN A 392 -4.80 14.24 5.63
N VAL A 393 -4.33 15.45 5.93
CA VAL A 393 -3.35 16.13 5.08
C VAL A 393 -1.98 16.23 5.74
N LEU A 394 -1.89 16.21 7.07
CA LEU A 394 -0.60 16.31 7.76
C LEU A 394 0.35 15.16 7.43
N PRO A 395 -0.07 13.88 7.37
CA PRO A 395 0.82 12.80 6.93
C PRO A 395 1.39 13.04 5.53
N GLU A 396 0.55 13.39 4.59
CA GLU A 396 0.91 13.70 3.20
C GLU A 396 1.78 14.97 3.07
N LEU A 397 1.58 15.94 3.97
CA LEU A 397 2.39 17.14 4.06
C LEU A 397 3.82 16.80 4.50
N VAL A 398 3.96 15.89 5.48
CA VAL A 398 5.26 15.38 5.92
C VAL A 398 6.01 14.75 4.75
N LEU A 399 5.38 13.86 3.98
CA LEU A 399 6.03 13.23 2.82
C LEU A 399 6.52 14.26 1.80
N THR A 400 5.69 15.26 1.46
CA THR A 400 6.11 16.32 0.51
C THR A 400 7.27 17.16 1.05
N LEU A 401 7.32 17.41 2.36
CA LEU A 401 8.44 18.12 2.99
C LEU A 401 9.72 17.27 2.96
N LEU A 402 9.61 15.95 3.15
CA LEU A 402 10.73 15.03 3.04
C LEU A 402 11.27 14.98 1.61
N ASP A 403 10.39 14.78 0.62
CA ASP A 403 10.79 14.75 -0.80
C ASP A 403 11.53 16.03 -1.22
N LEU A 404 11.03 17.19 -0.77
CA LEU A 404 11.64 18.48 -1.07
C LEU A 404 12.97 18.66 -0.32
N GLY A 405 13.03 18.20 0.93
CA GLY A 405 14.27 18.18 1.72
C GLY A 405 15.35 17.29 1.11
N ASP A 406 14.97 16.10 0.67
CA ASP A 406 15.88 15.15 -0.02
C ASP A 406 16.33 15.68 -1.38
N LEU A 407 15.44 16.33 -2.14
CA LEU A 407 15.79 17.01 -3.38
C LEU A 407 16.85 18.09 -3.16
N TYR A 408 16.64 18.97 -2.15
CA TYR A 408 17.62 20.00 -1.81
C TYR A 408 18.94 19.40 -1.30
N ALA A 409 18.89 18.32 -0.52
CA ALA A 409 20.09 17.62 -0.06
C ALA A 409 20.89 17.02 -1.23
N THR A 410 20.20 16.42 -2.21
CA THR A 410 20.79 15.88 -3.45
C THR A 410 21.49 16.97 -4.26
N LEU A 411 20.91 18.17 -4.30
CA LEU A 411 21.48 19.34 -4.96
C LEU A 411 22.55 20.06 -4.10
N ASN A 412 22.94 19.50 -2.95
CA ASN A 412 23.83 20.10 -1.96
C ASN A 412 23.37 21.49 -1.42
N LYS A 413 22.06 21.79 -1.52
CA LYS A 413 21.41 22.98 -0.94
C LYS A 413 20.99 22.69 0.51
N PHE A 414 21.96 22.43 1.39
CA PHE A 414 21.69 21.96 2.76
C PHE A 414 20.95 22.99 3.62
N GLU A 415 21.17 24.29 3.40
CA GLU A 415 20.48 25.38 4.08
C GLU A 415 19.00 25.45 3.69
N ASP A 416 18.63 25.05 2.47
CA ASP A 416 17.25 24.95 2.01
C ASP A 416 16.58 23.65 2.46
N ALA A 417 17.35 22.57 2.61
CA ALA A 417 16.86 21.27 3.11
C ALA A 417 16.51 21.32 4.61
N GLU A 418 17.31 22.02 5.43
CA GLU A 418 17.13 22.09 6.88
C GLU A 418 15.71 22.51 7.31
N PRO A 419 15.11 23.61 6.81
CA PRO A 419 13.76 24.01 7.20
C PRO A 419 12.69 22.99 6.79
N MET A 420 12.86 22.28 5.69
CA MET A 420 11.92 21.24 5.24
C MET A 420 11.89 20.09 6.24
N PHE A 421 13.03 19.54 6.58
CA PHE A 421 13.11 18.47 7.59
C PHE A 421 12.70 18.91 8.99
N ASN A 422 12.98 20.15 9.39
CA ASN A 422 12.54 20.65 10.71
C ASN A 422 11.02 20.80 10.79
N GLU A 423 10.36 21.28 9.72
CA GLU A 423 8.90 21.35 9.66
C GLU A 423 8.30 19.93 9.65
N ALA A 424 8.83 19.02 8.84
CA ALA A 424 8.44 17.62 8.82
C ALA A 424 8.56 16.97 10.22
N LEU A 425 9.68 17.19 10.93
CA LEU A 425 9.89 16.67 12.27
C LEU A 425 8.87 17.18 13.28
N LYS A 426 8.52 18.48 13.20
CA LYS A 426 7.52 19.08 14.08
C LYS A 426 6.16 18.42 13.90
N ILE A 427 5.72 18.25 12.65
CA ILE A 427 4.42 17.64 12.33
C ILE A 427 4.44 16.15 12.71
N SER A 428 5.50 15.41 12.36
CA SER A 428 5.59 13.98 12.68
C SER A 428 5.60 13.72 14.20
N LYS A 429 6.19 14.59 15.01
CA LYS A 429 6.10 14.48 16.46
C LYS A 429 4.68 14.69 16.98
N GLN A 430 3.94 15.65 16.44
CA GLN A 430 2.54 15.87 16.78
C GLN A 430 1.71 14.62 16.43
N LEU A 431 1.87 14.06 15.23
CA LEU A 431 1.20 12.84 14.82
C LEU A 431 1.58 11.63 15.70
N ALA A 432 2.85 11.52 16.11
CA ALA A 432 3.33 10.46 16.98
C ALA A 432 2.84 10.58 18.44
N GLU A 433 2.43 11.76 18.90
CA GLU A 433 1.76 11.93 20.20
C GLU A 433 0.36 11.31 20.18
N GLU A 434 -0.34 11.36 19.04
CA GLU A 434 -1.67 10.79 18.85
C GLU A 434 -1.60 9.28 18.50
N ASN A 435 -0.67 8.89 17.63
CA ASN A 435 -0.48 7.51 17.21
C ASN A 435 1.01 7.13 17.09
N PRO A 436 1.66 6.76 18.23
CA PRO A 436 3.09 6.47 18.25
C PRO A 436 3.47 5.25 17.41
N ASP A 437 2.64 4.22 17.34
CA ASP A 437 2.93 2.98 16.61
C ASP A 437 3.10 3.21 15.11
N VAL A 438 2.41 4.22 14.57
CA VAL A 438 2.46 4.59 13.15
C VAL A 438 3.58 5.59 12.86
N TYR A 439 3.70 6.66 13.67
CA TYR A 439 4.51 7.82 13.27
C TYR A 439 5.87 7.92 13.98
N LEU A 440 6.12 7.14 15.06
CA LEU A 440 7.38 7.25 15.78
C LEU A 440 8.58 6.82 14.92
N TYR A 441 8.38 5.84 14.03
CA TYR A 441 9.40 5.44 13.07
C TYR A 441 9.79 6.59 12.12
N ASN A 442 8.81 7.33 11.61
CA ASN A 442 9.03 8.50 10.76
C ASN A 442 9.82 9.59 11.48
N VAL A 443 9.53 9.83 12.77
CA VAL A 443 10.31 10.75 13.61
C VAL A 443 11.79 10.37 13.63
N ALA A 444 12.11 9.08 13.73
CA ALA A 444 13.50 8.61 13.76
C ALA A 444 14.19 8.80 12.39
N ILE A 445 13.51 8.50 11.29
CA ILE A 445 14.02 8.74 9.94
C ILE A 445 14.35 10.22 9.75
N ILE A 446 13.43 11.12 10.08
CA ILE A 446 13.63 12.57 9.91
C ILE A 446 14.77 13.07 10.78
N GLN A 447 14.90 12.57 12.01
CA GLN A 447 16.03 12.91 12.89
C GLN A 447 17.36 12.45 12.29
N ASN A 448 17.42 11.25 11.68
CA ASN A 448 18.62 10.78 10.99
C ASN A 448 18.97 11.68 9.79
N SER A 449 17.98 12.03 8.96
CA SER A 449 18.18 12.96 7.83
C SER A 449 18.68 14.33 8.30
N LEU A 450 18.07 14.91 9.34
CA LEU A 450 18.56 16.15 9.94
C LEU A 450 19.99 16.02 10.49
N GLY A 451 20.34 14.90 11.09
CA GLY A 451 21.70 14.61 11.51
C GLY A 451 22.68 14.68 10.34
N THR A 452 22.30 14.12 9.19
CA THR A 452 23.09 14.17 7.95
C THR A 452 23.21 15.61 7.43
N ILE A 453 22.13 16.38 7.41
CA ILE A 453 22.16 17.79 7.00
C ILE A 453 23.09 18.60 7.90
N TYR A 454 22.96 18.47 9.22
CA TYR A 454 23.85 19.17 10.16
C TYR A 454 25.30 18.73 10.04
N SER A 455 25.57 17.47 9.76
CA SER A 455 26.93 16.97 9.49
C SER A 455 27.54 17.62 8.23
N ARG A 456 26.75 17.75 7.15
CA ARG A 456 27.16 18.43 5.91
C ARG A 456 27.42 19.93 6.12
N LEU A 457 26.62 20.57 6.98
CA LEU A 457 26.80 21.96 7.42
C LEU A 457 27.93 22.13 8.46
N GLN A 458 28.65 21.06 8.80
CA GLN A 458 29.72 21.03 9.83
C GLN A 458 29.24 21.44 11.25
N ARG A 459 27.93 21.32 11.51
CA ARG A 459 27.32 21.56 12.83
C ARG A 459 27.26 20.24 13.62
N PHE A 460 28.44 19.74 13.99
CA PHE A 460 28.62 18.36 14.47
C PHE A 460 27.90 18.08 15.80
N GLU A 461 27.80 19.03 16.71
CA GLU A 461 27.08 18.86 17.99
C GLU A 461 25.56 18.69 17.74
N GLN A 462 25.00 19.45 16.79
CA GLN A 462 23.59 19.32 16.42
C GLN A 462 23.35 17.98 15.69
N ALA A 463 24.29 17.56 14.84
CA ALA A 463 24.23 16.27 14.16
C ALA A 463 24.27 15.10 15.16
N GLU A 464 25.23 15.12 16.14
CA GLU A 464 25.32 14.11 17.20
C GLU A 464 24.00 13.98 17.95
N GLN A 465 23.41 15.11 18.36
CA GLN A 465 22.13 15.07 19.10
C GLN A 465 21.00 14.43 18.26
N LYS A 466 20.87 14.80 16.99
CA LYS A 466 19.83 14.26 16.12
C LYS A 466 20.00 12.76 15.87
N TYR A 467 21.23 12.32 15.63
CA TYR A 467 21.51 10.89 15.48
C TYR A 467 21.29 10.10 16.77
N LEU A 468 21.60 10.67 17.94
CA LEU A 468 21.32 10.02 19.22
C LEU A 468 19.82 9.89 19.49
N ASP A 469 19.04 10.91 19.13
CA ASP A 469 17.58 10.89 19.23
C ASP A 469 17.00 9.80 18.30
N ALA A 470 17.44 9.72 17.04
CA ALA A 470 17.05 8.69 16.09
C ALA A 470 17.44 7.28 16.60
N LEU A 471 18.68 7.13 17.08
CA LEU A 471 19.19 5.85 17.58
C LEU A 471 18.37 5.30 18.76
N LYS A 472 17.87 6.19 19.62
CA LYS A 472 17.01 5.80 20.75
C LYS A 472 15.72 5.15 20.24
N ILE A 473 15.09 5.73 19.24
CA ILE A 473 13.83 5.22 18.66
C ILE A 473 14.07 3.94 17.87
N PHE A 474 15.06 3.91 16.97
CA PHE A 474 15.35 2.71 16.17
C PHE A 474 15.72 1.50 17.02
N LYS A 475 16.32 1.70 18.22
CA LYS A 475 16.58 0.59 19.14
C LYS A 475 15.32 -0.01 19.73
N ILE A 476 14.23 0.76 19.88
CA ILE A 476 12.93 0.23 20.33
C ILE A 476 12.42 -0.72 19.24
N PHE A 477 12.31 -0.26 17.99
CA PHE A 477 11.86 -1.08 16.88
C PHE A 477 12.76 -2.31 16.62
N ALA A 478 14.09 -2.13 16.67
CA ALA A 478 15.03 -3.24 16.50
C ALA A 478 15.02 -4.27 17.66
N LYS A 479 14.43 -3.95 18.80
CA LYS A 479 14.20 -4.92 19.88
C LYS A 479 12.96 -5.79 19.60
N GLU A 480 11.95 -5.22 18.95
CA GLU A 480 10.71 -5.91 18.59
C GLU A 480 10.91 -6.75 17.33
N ASP A 481 11.46 -6.17 16.28
CA ASP A 481 11.84 -6.88 15.06
C ASP A 481 13.29 -6.57 14.63
N PRO A 482 14.25 -7.41 15.09
CA PRO A 482 15.65 -7.21 14.73
C PRO A 482 15.95 -7.40 13.23
N LYS A 483 15.18 -8.24 12.53
CA LYS A 483 15.44 -8.51 11.11
C LYS A 483 15.19 -7.27 10.27
N THR A 484 14.09 -6.60 10.53
CA THR A 484 13.67 -5.41 9.77
C THR A 484 14.46 -4.17 10.17
N TYR A 485 14.72 -3.95 11.47
CA TYR A 485 15.20 -2.64 11.93
C TYR A 485 16.68 -2.58 12.37
N SER A 486 17.44 -3.70 12.36
CA SER A 486 18.86 -3.66 12.74
C SER A 486 19.72 -2.80 11.82
N TYR A 487 19.37 -2.73 10.54
CA TYR A 487 20.11 -1.90 9.58
C TYR A 487 19.99 -0.40 9.89
N ASN A 488 18.81 0.09 10.33
CA ASN A 488 18.64 1.49 10.73
C ASN A 488 19.55 1.84 11.93
N VAL A 489 19.65 0.91 12.89
CA VAL A 489 20.55 1.08 14.04
C VAL A 489 22.01 1.10 13.58
N ALA A 490 22.39 0.25 12.62
CA ALA A 490 23.75 0.23 12.06
C ALA A 490 24.07 1.52 11.31
N ASP A 491 23.14 2.00 10.48
CA ASP A 491 23.28 3.24 9.72
C ASP A 491 23.53 4.45 10.64
N VAL A 492 22.67 4.66 11.64
CA VAL A 492 22.85 5.77 12.59
C VAL A 492 24.15 5.62 13.38
N GLN A 493 24.57 4.41 13.76
CA GLN A 493 25.85 4.18 14.41
C GLN A 493 27.03 4.48 13.50
N ASN A 494 26.93 4.16 12.20
CA ASN A 494 27.90 4.54 11.20
C ASN A 494 28.04 6.06 11.06
N ASN A 495 26.89 6.75 10.98
CA ASN A 495 26.83 8.21 10.90
C ASN A 495 27.46 8.89 12.13
N LEU A 496 27.17 8.39 13.34
CA LEU A 496 27.83 8.83 14.57
C LEU A 496 29.35 8.58 14.52
N GLY A 497 29.76 7.41 14.06
CA GLY A 497 31.16 7.07 13.86
C GLY A 497 31.85 8.06 12.93
N ASN A 498 31.23 8.39 11.81
CA ASN A 498 31.74 9.34 10.83
C ASN A 498 31.89 10.76 11.38
N ILE A 499 30.92 11.25 12.18
CA ILE A 499 31.06 12.54 12.89
C ILE A 499 32.30 12.53 13.80
N PHE A 500 32.49 11.49 14.60
CA PHE A 500 33.61 11.41 15.51
C PHE A 500 34.95 11.26 14.79
N LEU A 501 34.98 10.67 13.57
CA LEU A 501 36.16 10.74 12.71
C LEU A 501 36.51 12.19 12.31
N ASN A 502 35.49 12.97 11.93
CA ASN A 502 35.67 14.38 11.56
C ASN A 502 36.14 15.23 12.77
N LEU A 503 35.60 14.94 13.95
CA LEU A 503 36.00 15.57 15.21
C LEU A 503 37.33 15.04 15.79
N ARG A 504 37.99 14.08 15.10
CA ARG A 504 39.21 13.41 15.58
C ARG A 504 39.06 12.70 16.94
N ASN A 505 37.87 12.37 17.34
CA ASN A 505 37.62 11.55 18.53
C ASN A 505 37.60 10.06 18.14
N LEU A 506 38.80 9.49 18.01
CA LEU A 506 38.97 8.13 17.50
C LEU A 506 38.38 7.06 18.41
N GLU A 507 38.30 7.28 19.72
CA GLU A 507 37.70 6.34 20.67
C GLU A 507 36.18 6.21 20.46
N LYS A 508 35.48 7.35 20.38
CA LYS A 508 34.03 7.33 20.09
C LYS A 508 33.77 6.82 18.68
N ALA A 509 34.59 7.19 17.69
CA ALA A 509 34.47 6.68 16.32
C ALA A 509 34.56 5.15 16.31
N GLU A 510 35.59 4.59 16.96
CA GLU A 510 35.76 3.14 17.07
C GLU A 510 34.58 2.44 17.74
N TYR A 511 34.10 3.01 18.85
CA TYR A 511 32.95 2.46 19.56
C TYR A 511 31.71 2.33 18.68
N TYR A 512 31.36 3.40 17.94
CA TYR A 512 30.14 3.37 17.11
C TYR A 512 30.31 2.54 15.85
N LEU A 513 31.45 2.65 15.13
CA LEU A 513 31.72 1.88 13.93
C LEU A 513 31.80 0.37 14.21
N ASN A 514 32.43 -0.04 15.33
CA ASN A 514 32.44 -1.43 15.73
C ASN A 514 31.05 -1.97 16.10
N LYS A 515 30.13 -1.13 16.55
CA LYS A 515 28.74 -1.54 16.75
C LYS A 515 27.97 -1.64 15.45
N ALA A 516 28.23 -0.72 14.52
CA ALA A 516 27.60 -0.72 13.20
C ALA A 516 27.97 -1.98 12.41
N ILE A 517 29.26 -2.29 12.28
CA ILE A 517 29.74 -3.44 11.50
C ILE A 517 29.30 -4.79 12.06
N LYS A 518 29.06 -4.90 13.38
CA LYS A 518 28.52 -6.10 14.00
C LYS A 518 27.05 -6.34 13.60
N LYS A 519 26.31 -5.31 13.27
CA LYS A 519 24.90 -5.40 12.88
C LYS A 519 24.75 -5.57 11.37
N ASP A 520 25.61 -4.91 10.59
CA ASP A 520 25.65 -5.01 9.14
C ASP A 520 27.09 -5.26 8.67
N PRO A 521 27.55 -6.52 8.67
CA PRO A 521 28.92 -6.88 8.31
C PRO A 521 29.24 -6.72 6.83
N THR A 522 28.25 -6.53 5.97
CA THR A 522 28.41 -6.45 4.51
C THR A 522 28.34 -5.04 3.97
N ASN A 523 28.17 -4.04 4.83
CA ASN A 523 28.00 -2.66 4.43
C ASN A 523 29.33 -2.00 4.05
N SER A 524 29.47 -1.63 2.77
CA SER A 524 30.68 -1.00 2.22
C SER A 524 30.99 0.35 2.86
N GLU A 525 29.98 1.15 3.23
CA GLU A 525 30.19 2.44 3.85
C GLU A 525 30.78 2.33 5.26
N ILE A 526 30.27 1.36 6.04
CA ILE A 526 30.82 1.09 7.38
C ILE A 526 32.27 0.63 7.26
N MET A 527 32.57 -0.28 6.32
CA MET A 527 33.95 -0.73 6.07
C MET A 527 34.85 0.43 5.68
N TYR A 528 34.41 1.31 4.79
CA TYR A 528 35.12 2.51 4.38
C TYR A 528 35.41 3.43 5.57
N ASN A 529 34.42 3.70 6.43
CA ASN A 529 34.60 4.54 7.61
C ASN A 529 35.54 3.89 8.65
N ILE A 530 35.52 2.56 8.79
CA ILE A 530 36.50 1.85 9.62
C ILE A 530 37.90 1.94 8.97
N ALA A 531 38.03 1.87 7.66
CA ALA A 531 39.30 2.07 6.98
C ALA A 531 39.86 3.49 7.23
N CYS A 532 39.00 4.51 7.21
CA CYS A 532 39.38 5.88 7.61
C CYS A 532 39.89 5.91 9.06
N LEU A 533 39.18 5.24 10.00
CA LEU A 533 39.63 5.15 11.39
C LEU A 533 41.01 4.50 11.53
N GLU A 534 41.21 3.37 10.85
CA GLU A 534 42.47 2.61 10.93
C GLU A 534 43.61 3.40 10.27
N SER A 535 43.37 4.12 9.17
CA SER A 535 44.35 5.06 8.59
C SER A 535 44.75 6.15 9.59
N LEU A 536 43.76 6.77 10.26
CA LEU A 536 44.01 7.79 11.28
C LEU A 536 44.78 7.28 12.50
N LYS A 537 44.65 5.96 12.81
CA LYS A 537 45.41 5.24 13.84
C LYS A 537 46.79 4.76 13.35
N ASN A 538 47.16 5.01 12.10
CA ASN A 538 48.36 4.50 11.41
C ASN A 538 48.40 2.97 11.25
N ASN A 539 47.25 2.28 11.27
CA ASN A 539 47.13 0.85 11.02
C ASN A 539 46.97 0.57 9.52
N GLN A 540 48.06 0.81 8.78
CA GLN A 540 48.07 0.81 7.30
C GLN A 540 47.54 -0.47 6.69
N VAL A 541 47.97 -1.65 7.16
CA VAL A 541 47.56 -2.95 6.63
C VAL A 541 46.04 -3.13 6.74
N LYS A 542 45.48 -2.88 7.90
CA LYS A 542 44.05 -3.04 8.14
C LYS A 542 43.21 -2.01 7.36
N ALA A 543 43.72 -0.78 7.21
CA ALA A 543 43.05 0.21 6.39
C ALA A 543 42.94 -0.24 4.93
N LEU A 544 44.02 -0.75 4.35
CA LEU A 544 44.04 -1.26 2.98
C LEU A 544 43.16 -2.48 2.78
N GLU A 545 43.17 -3.44 3.72
CA GLU A 545 42.27 -4.61 3.67
C GLU A 545 40.79 -4.22 3.65
N LEU A 546 40.41 -3.24 4.47
CA LEU A 546 39.03 -2.77 4.55
C LEU A 546 38.62 -1.96 3.32
N LEU A 547 39.52 -1.14 2.76
CA LEU A 547 39.31 -0.45 1.50
C LEU A 547 39.10 -1.42 0.35
N THR A 548 39.94 -2.46 0.26
CA THR A 548 39.76 -3.51 -0.76
C THR A 548 38.36 -4.11 -0.71
N LYS A 549 37.92 -4.52 0.47
CA LYS A 549 36.56 -5.05 0.66
C LYS A 549 35.46 -4.06 0.32
N ALA A 550 35.61 -2.79 0.72
CA ALA A 550 34.64 -1.76 0.40
C ALA A 550 34.54 -1.51 -1.12
N PHE A 551 35.67 -1.52 -1.83
CA PHE A 551 35.73 -1.30 -3.29
C PHE A 551 35.22 -2.53 -4.08
N GLU A 552 35.40 -3.74 -3.56
CA GLU A 552 34.79 -4.94 -4.14
C GLU A 552 33.27 -4.89 -4.15
N ILE A 553 32.67 -4.29 -3.10
CA ILE A 553 31.21 -4.15 -2.96
C ILE A 553 30.70 -2.94 -3.74
N ASP A 554 31.37 -1.78 -3.60
CA ASP A 554 30.97 -0.52 -4.25
C ASP A 554 32.19 0.28 -4.74
N LYS A 555 32.35 0.29 -6.06
CA LYS A 555 33.48 0.98 -6.73
C LYS A 555 33.45 2.51 -6.61
N ASN A 556 32.31 3.12 -6.25
CA ASN A 556 32.22 4.57 -6.06
C ASN A 556 33.14 5.06 -4.92
N TYR A 557 33.47 4.19 -3.98
CA TYR A 557 34.42 4.51 -2.92
C TYR A 557 35.86 4.70 -3.40
N ILE A 558 36.25 4.25 -4.60
CA ILE A 558 37.59 4.44 -5.17
C ILE A 558 37.85 5.94 -5.39
N GLU A 559 36.93 6.61 -6.10
CA GLU A 559 37.05 8.06 -6.34
C GLU A 559 37.00 8.85 -5.02
N LYS A 560 36.08 8.47 -4.12
CA LYS A 560 35.97 9.11 -2.81
C LYS A 560 37.25 8.97 -1.99
N ALA A 561 37.93 7.82 -2.02
CA ALA A 561 39.15 7.56 -1.28
C ALA A 561 40.34 8.39 -1.81
N SER A 562 40.45 8.63 -3.12
CA SER A 562 41.54 9.38 -3.73
C SER A 562 41.64 10.82 -3.22
N VAL A 563 40.51 11.42 -2.79
CA VAL A 563 40.44 12.81 -2.32
C VAL A 563 40.20 12.92 -0.79
N ASP A 564 40.00 11.81 -0.09
CA ASP A 564 39.68 11.83 1.34
C ASP A 564 40.93 12.02 2.20
N LYS A 565 41.06 13.18 2.84
CA LYS A 565 42.19 13.55 3.71
C LYS A 565 42.41 12.61 4.92
N ARG A 566 41.42 11.76 5.21
CA ARG A 566 41.54 10.76 6.28
C ARG A 566 42.53 9.65 5.91
N PHE A 567 42.88 9.52 4.63
CA PHE A 567 43.91 8.61 4.10
C PHE A 567 45.27 9.24 3.87
N ASP A 568 45.49 10.49 4.26
CA ASP A 568 46.81 11.15 4.10
C ASP A 568 47.98 10.35 4.68
N ASN A 569 47.72 9.51 5.71
CA ASN A 569 48.74 8.65 6.32
C ASN A 569 49.14 7.43 5.45
N ILE A 570 48.35 7.09 4.43
CA ILE A 570 48.55 5.91 3.58
C ILE A 570 48.59 6.23 2.09
N LYS A 571 48.29 7.46 1.68
CA LYS A 571 48.16 7.85 0.27
C LYS A 571 49.43 7.65 -0.56
N ASP A 572 50.60 7.70 0.08
CA ASP A 572 51.91 7.53 -0.59
C ASP A 572 52.34 6.06 -0.70
N LEU A 573 51.60 5.15 -0.09
CA LEU A 573 51.85 3.72 -0.19
C LEU A 573 51.55 3.20 -1.61
N LYS A 574 52.41 2.34 -2.12
CA LYS A 574 52.23 1.72 -3.43
C LYS A 574 50.89 0.95 -3.53
N GLU A 575 50.59 0.21 -2.50
CA GLU A 575 49.37 -0.58 -2.40
C GLU A 575 48.07 0.28 -2.42
N PHE A 576 48.14 1.49 -1.82
CA PHE A 576 46.98 2.40 -1.87
C PHE A 576 46.81 2.97 -3.28
N LYS A 577 47.92 3.39 -3.93
CA LYS A 577 47.89 3.90 -5.31
C LYS A 577 47.38 2.85 -6.30
N GLU A 578 47.83 1.61 -6.17
CA GLU A 578 47.31 0.49 -6.97
C GLU A 578 45.81 0.27 -6.75
N LEU A 579 45.32 0.40 -5.50
CA LEU A 579 43.90 0.24 -5.18
C LEU A 579 42.99 1.32 -5.79
N ILE A 580 43.48 2.57 -5.86
CA ILE A 580 42.74 3.69 -6.47
C ILE A 580 43.00 3.82 -7.99
N GLY A 581 43.86 2.97 -8.57
CA GLY A 581 44.15 2.95 -10.00
C GLY A 581 45.19 4.00 -10.46
N GLU A 582 46.12 4.44 -9.57
CA GLU A 582 47.24 5.31 -9.83
C GLU A 582 48.59 4.54 -9.96
#